data_62b335c48be8a7a4051a58e324c2085a
#
_entry.id   62b335c48be8a7a4051a58e324c2085a
#
_cell.length_a   1.000
_cell.length_b   1.000
_cell.length_c   1.000
_cell.angle_alpha   90.00
_cell.angle_beta   90.00
_cell.angle_gamma   90.00
#
_symmetry.space_group_name_H-M   'P 1'
#
loop_
_entity.id
_entity.type
_entity.pdbx_description
1 polymer ?
#
loop_
_entity_poly.entity_id
_entity_poly.type
_entity_poly.pdbx_seq_one_letter_code
_entity_poly.pdbx_strand_id
1 'polypeptide(L)'
;MQQKNASRRKPQFSAPAGRTAAARPARSAQPADRAQAELRPLPGLAYGVLDELLGYALRRAQNALYLHFQRSVDRADVSPQRFAALVLVAQNPGLRQGMLADAMGLHRSGGMRLTDWLCEQGWVQRADDPLDRRSWTVHPTPAGLALLESVTAQVRTHDEALLAALGDEGPQLRRLLDRLAAAANALATPMPPSG
;
A
#
# COMPACT_ATOMS: atom_id res chain seq x y z
N MET A 1 3.07 37.98 -48.47
CA MET A 1 3.66 37.23 -47.36
C MET A 1 2.56 36.92 -46.34
N GLN A 2 1.93 35.75 -46.42
CA GLN A 2 0.83 35.34 -45.56
C GLN A 2 1.33 34.19 -44.71
N GLN A 3 1.46 34.42 -43.38
CA GLN A 3 1.75 33.38 -42.41
C GLN A 3 0.48 32.61 -42.07
N LYS A 4 0.45 31.29 -42.38
CA LYS A 4 -0.58 30.36 -41.97
C LYS A 4 -0.38 29.95 -40.52
N ASN A 5 -1.29 30.40 -39.68
CA ASN A 5 -1.37 29.98 -38.24
C ASN A 5 -2.15 28.65 -38.18
N ALA A 6 -1.44 27.55 -37.94
CA ALA A 6 -2.04 26.23 -37.81
C ALA A 6 -2.41 25.97 -36.33
N SER A 7 -3.68 26.23 -36.00
CA SER A 7 -4.28 25.89 -34.72
C SER A 7 -4.35 24.38 -34.56
N ARG A 8 -3.53 23.81 -33.67
CA ARG A 8 -3.63 22.40 -33.25
C ARG A 8 -4.83 22.22 -32.31
N ARG A 9 -5.91 21.68 -32.84
CA ARG A 9 -7.06 21.23 -32.04
C ARG A 9 -6.67 20.03 -31.18
N LYS A 10 -6.87 20.12 -29.86
CA LYS A 10 -6.82 19.01 -28.92
C LYS A 10 -8.00 18.04 -29.22
N PRO A 11 -7.82 16.73 -29.12
CA PRO A 11 -8.93 15.80 -29.24
C PRO A 11 -9.86 15.91 -28.01
N GLN A 12 -11.13 16.24 -28.25
CA GLN A 12 -12.20 16.11 -27.28
C GLN A 12 -12.52 14.62 -27.11
N PHE A 13 -12.25 14.06 -25.95
CA PHE A 13 -12.73 12.75 -25.57
C PHE A 13 -14.22 12.87 -25.19
N SER A 14 -15.08 12.43 -26.11
CA SER A 14 -16.51 12.19 -25.82
C SER A 14 -16.62 10.92 -24.99
N ALA A 15 -17.28 11.00 -23.84
CA ALA A 15 -17.60 9.86 -23.00
C ALA A 15 -18.53 8.89 -23.74
N PRO A 16 -18.25 7.58 -23.78
CA PRO A 16 -19.21 6.60 -24.28
C PRO A 16 -20.25 6.29 -23.18
N ALA A 17 -21.52 6.44 -23.56
CA ALA A 17 -22.68 6.03 -22.78
C ALA A 17 -22.67 4.52 -22.49
N GLY A 18 -23.03 4.19 -21.26
CA GLY A 18 -23.70 2.97 -20.82
C GLY A 18 -23.21 1.63 -21.39
N ARG A 19 -22.20 1.03 -20.72
CA ARG A 19 -22.02 -0.42 -20.72
C ARG A 19 -22.17 -0.92 -19.30
N THR A 20 -23.23 -1.68 -19.06
CA THR A 20 -23.42 -2.53 -17.88
C THR A 20 -22.16 -3.36 -17.67
N ALA A 21 -21.49 -3.13 -16.54
CA ALA A 21 -20.30 -3.85 -16.15
C ALA A 21 -20.69 -5.30 -15.86
N ALA A 22 -20.45 -6.18 -16.82
CA ALA A 22 -20.36 -7.61 -16.57
C ALA A 22 -19.20 -7.84 -15.61
N ALA A 23 -19.45 -8.50 -14.49
CA ALA A 23 -18.44 -8.89 -13.50
C ALA A 23 -17.32 -9.68 -14.21
N ARG A 24 -16.12 -9.10 -14.29
CA ARG A 24 -14.92 -9.82 -14.75
C ARG A 24 -14.59 -10.92 -13.75
N PRO A 25 -14.33 -12.14 -14.21
CA PRO A 25 -13.87 -13.21 -13.32
C PRO A 25 -12.59 -12.76 -12.58
N ALA A 26 -12.54 -13.06 -11.28
CA ALA A 26 -11.39 -12.80 -10.43
C ALA A 26 -10.11 -13.29 -11.12
N ARG A 27 -9.21 -12.36 -11.48
CA ARG A 27 -7.88 -12.72 -11.96
C ARG A 27 -7.18 -13.48 -10.85
N SER A 28 -6.70 -14.67 -11.16
CA SER A 28 -5.88 -15.52 -10.31
C SER A 28 -4.82 -14.68 -9.58
N ALA A 29 -4.70 -14.89 -8.26
CA ALA A 29 -3.71 -14.27 -7.37
C ALA A 29 -2.33 -14.23 -8.07
N GLN A 30 -1.69 -13.07 -8.04
CA GLN A 30 -0.37 -12.89 -8.65
C GLN A 30 0.65 -13.82 -7.97
N PRO A 31 1.69 -14.31 -8.68
CA PRO A 31 2.71 -15.22 -8.13
C PRO A 31 3.41 -14.70 -6.88
N ALA A 32 3.47 -13.38 -6.70
CA ALA A 32 4.02 -12.74 -5.50
C ALA A 32 3.21 -13.04 -4.22
N ASP A 33 1.89 -13.24 -4.33
CA ASP A 33 1.03 -13.58 -3.19
C ASP A 33 1.20 -15.05 -2.74
N ARG A 34 1.65 -15.93 -3.64
CA ARG A 34 1.93 -17.35 -3.29
C ARG A 34 3.27 -17.55 -2.58
N ALA A 35 4.20 -16.63 -2.70
CA ALA A 35 5.55 -16.71 -2.09
C ALA A 35 5.56 -16.35 -0.60
N GLN A 36 4.45 -15.86 -0.03
CA GLN A 36 4.34 -15.54 1.39
C GLN A 36 3.74 -16.70 2.20
N ALA A 37 3.88 -17.95 1.72
CA ALA A 37 3.54 -19.15 2.47
C ALA A 37 4.22 -19.13 3.86
N GLU A 38 3.46 -19.52 4.86
CA GLU A 38 3.76 -19.52 6.28
C GLU A 38 5.25 -19.76 6.60
N LEU A 39 5.99 -18.71 6.96
CA LEU A 39 7.34 -18.84 7.52
C LEU A 39 7.24 -19.33 8.97
N ARG A 40 6.76 -20.57 9.15
CA ARG A 40 6.90 -21.29 10.42
C ARG A 40 8.25 -21.97 10.44
N PRO A 41 8.91 -22.07 11.61
CA PRO A 41 10.04 -22.96 11.74
C PRO A 41 9.61 -24.36 11.31
N LEU A 42 10.23 -24.90 10.27
CA LEU A 42 9.97 -26.24 9.83
C LEU A 42 10.64 -27.23 10.79
N PRO A 43 9.93 -28.24 11.32
CA PRO A 43 10.54 -29.23 12.17
C PRO A 43 11.72 -29.92 11.48
N GLY A 44 12.84 -30.01 12.19
CA GLY A 44 14.06 -30.64 11.68
C GLY A 44 14.93 -29.78 10.77
N LEU A 45 14.54 -28.52 10.48
CA LEU A 45 15.37 -27.59 9.75
C LEU A 45 16.13 -26.68 10.71
N ALA A 46 17.46 -26.69 10.61
CA ALA A 46 18.32 -25.77 11.36
C ALA A 46 18.37 -24.40 10.66
N TYR A 47 18.08 -23.36 11.40
CA TYR A 47 18.08 -21.97 10.87
C TYR A 47 19.39 -21.24 11.14
N GLY A 48 20.25 -21.77 12.00
CA GLY A 48 21.56 -21.20 12.31
C GLY A 48 21.45 -19.75 12.78
N VAL A 49 22.27 -18.87 12.22
CA VAL A 49 22.30 -17.44 12.59
C VAL A 49 20.96 -16.72 12.43
N LEU A 50 20.04 -17.24 11.61
CA LEU A 50 18.73 -16.59 11.42
C LEU A 50 17.88 -16.57 12.70
N ASP A 51 18.06 -17.55 13.60
CA ASP A 51 17.34 -17.60 14.86
C ASP A 51 17.73 -16.47 15.83
N GLU A 52 18.93 -15.89 15.65
CA GLU A 52 19.46 -14.81 16.46
C GLU A 52 19.15 -13.41 15.87
N LEU A 53 18.72 -13.35 14.60
CA LEU A 53 18.54 -12.09 13.88
C LEU A 53 17.16 -11.48 14.08
N LEU A 54 17.12 -10.26 14.64
CA LEU A 54 15.91 -9.44 14.78
C LEU A 54 15.17 -9.26 13.45
N GLY A 55 15.90 -9.00 12.37
CA GLY A 55 15.31 -8.82 11.04
C GLY A 55 14.57 -10.05 10.54
N TYR A 56 15.04 -11.26 10.88
CA TYR A 56 14.36 -12.50 10.52
C TYR A 56 13.13 -12.74 11.40
N ALA A 57 13.18 -12.41 12.68
CA ALA A 57 12.02 -12.45 13.56
C ALA A 57 10.90 -11.52 13.06
N LEU A 58 11.23 -10.28 12.67
CA LEU A 58 10.29 -9.34 12.08
C LEU A 58 9.68 -9.87 10.78
N ARG A 59 10.50 -10.47 9.90
CA ARG A 59 10.02 -11.06 8.66
C ARG A 59 9.01 -12.17 8.90
N ARG A 60 9.28 -13.04 9.88
CA ARG A 60 8.35 -14.12 10.28
C ARG A 60 7.05 -13.56 10.82
N ALA A 61 7.14 -12.57 11.71
CA ALA A 61 5.96 -11.90 12.27
C ALA A 61 5.13 -11.24 11.16
N GLN A 62 5.75 -10.49 10.26
CA GLN A 62 5.08 -9.83 9.14
C GLN A 62 4.33 -10.81 8.24
N ASN A 63 4.92 -11.97 7.94
CA ASN A 63 4.24 -12.99 7.14
C ASN A 63 3.04 -13.60 7.87
N ALA A 64 3.18 -13.89 9.17
CA ALA A 64 2.07 -14.39 9.98
C ALA A 64 0.91 -13.38 10.07
N LEU A 65 1.23 -12.11 10.28
CA LEU A 65 0.27 -11.01 10.28
C LEU A 65 -0.46 -10.88 8.94
N TYR A 66 0.27 -10.98 7.83
CA TYR A 66 -0.31 -10.94 6.49
C TYR A 66 -1.31 -12.07 6.25
N LEU A 67 -0.94 -13.31 6.62
CA LEU A 67 -1.84 -14.47 6.50
C LEU A 67 -3.09 -14.34 7.37
N HIS A 68 -2.93 -13.84 8.60
CA HIS A 68 -4.06 -13.59 9.48
C HIS A 68 -4.96 -12.49 8.89
N PHE A 69 -4.39 -11.42 8.35
CA PHE A 69 -5.14 -10.37 7.66
C PHE A 69 -5.98 -10.94 6.51
N GLN A 70 -5.38 -11.77 5.64
CA GLN A 70 -6.09 -12.39 4.51
C GLN A 70 -7.27 -13.29 4.94
N ARG A 71 -7.19 -13.87 6.13
CA ARG A 71 -8.28 -14.70 6.71
C ARG A 71 -9.36 -13.87 7.40
N SER A 72 -8.99 -12.68 7.87
CA SER A 72 -9.88 -11.80 8.64
C SER A 72 -10.64 -10.80 7.77
N VAL A 73 -10.09 -10.45 6.60
CA VAL A 73 -10.70 -9.52 5.66
C VAL A 73 -11.31 -10.29 4.51
N ASP A 74 -12.63 -10.25 4.38
CA ASP A 74 -13.40 -10.98 3.35
C ASP A 74 -13.32 -10.30 1.96
N ARG A 75 -12.08 -9.96 1.56
CA ARG A 75 -11.77 -9.32 0.27
C ARG A 75 -10.36 -9.71 -0.17
N ALA A 76 -10.29 -10.68 -1.06
CA ALA A 76 -9.01 -11.19 -1.58
C ALA A 76 -8.19 -10.15 -2.37
N ASP A 77 -8.83 -9.10 -2.86
CA ASP A 77 -8.19 -7.98 -3.56
C ASP A 77 -7.64 -6.88 -2.63
N VAL A 78 -7.94 -6.96 -1.32
CA VAL A 78 -7.42 -6.04 -0.30
C VAL A 78 -6.24 -6.69 0.44
N SER A 79 -5.04 -6.13 0.29
CA SER A 79 -3.88 -6.48 1.11
C SER A 79 -3.61 -5.38 2.16
N PRO A 80 -2.83 -5.65 3.21
CA PRO A 80 -2.44 -4.62 4.18
C PRO A 80 -1.85 -3.37 3.52
N GLN A 81 -1.02 -3.54 2.50
CA GLN A 81 -0.41 -2.44 1.76
C GLN A 81 -1.45 -1.63 0.97
N ARG A 82 -2.39 -2.30 0.30
CA ARG A 82 -3.46 -1.64 -0.47
C ARG A 82 -4.43 -0.90 0.43
N PHE A 83 -4.78 -1.51 1.57
CA PHE A 83 -5.59 -0.88 2.61
C PHE A 83 -4.91 0.39 3.15
N ALA A 84 -3.64 0.31 3.54
CA ALA A 84 -2.90 1.45 4.05
C ALA A 84 -2.80 2.59 3.02
N ALA A 85 -2.53 2.28 1.76
CA ALA A 85 -2.50 3.27 0.69
C ALA A 85 -3.87 3.96 0.49
N LEU A 86 -4.95 3.19 0.50
CA LEU A 86 -6.31 3.73 0.37
C LEU A 86 -6.68 4.62 1.56
N VAL A 87 -6.31 4.23 2.79
CA VAL A 87 -6.47 5.07 3.99
C VAL A 87 -5.72 6.40 3.83
N LEU A 88 -4.45 6.35 3.42
CA LEU A 88 -3.63 7.56 3.24
C LEU A 88 -4.24 8.51 2.21
N VAL A 89 -4.71 7.99 1.08
CA VAL A 89 -5.37 8.81 0.04
C VAL A 89 -6.70 9.35 0.53
N ALA A 90 -7.50 8.57 1.25
CA ALA A 90 -8.79 9.00 1.77
C ALA A 90 -8.67 10.11 2.83
N GLN A 91 -7.63 10.04 3.67
CA GLN A 91 -7.36 11.06 4.70
C GLN A 91 -6.66 12.31 4.12
N ASN A 92 -6.06 12.22 2.94
CA ASN A 92 -5.32 13.30 2.29
C ASN A 92 -5.71 13.42 0.81
N PRO A 93 -6.94 13.84 0.48
CA PRO A 93 -7.35 14.02 -0.92
C PRO A 93 -6.44 15.03 -1.62
N GLY A 94 -5.94 14.68 -2.80
CA GLY A 94 -4.95 15.49 -3.50
C GLY A 94 -3.50 15.20 -3.09
N LEU A 95 -3.25 14.10 -2.38
CA LEU A 95 -1.91 13.66 -2.04
C LEU A 95 -1.08 13.44 -3.31
N ARG A 96 0.12 14.01 -3.36
CA ARG A 96 1.05 13.76 -4.47
C ARG A 96 1.47 12.30 -4.48
N GLN A 97 1.49 11.69 -5.67
CA GLN A 97 1.88 10.28 -5.82
C GLN A 97 3.26 9.96 -5.23
N GLY A 98 4.22 10.88 -5.33
CA GLY A 98 5.54 10.73 -4.70
C GLY A 98 5.45 10.66 -3.17
N MET A 99 4.65 11.56 -2.56
CA MET A 99 4.43 11.55 -1.10
C MET A 99 3.74 10.27 -0.62
N LEU A 100 2.82 9.70 -1.42
CA LEU A 100 2.22 8.39 -1.10
C LEU A 100 3.30 7.29 -1.10
N ALA A 101 4.21 7.28 -2.08
CA ALA A 101 5.30 6.32 -2.13
C ALA A 101 6.22 6.46 -0.89
N ASP A 102 6.60 7.68 -0.55
CA ASP A 102 7.43 7.98 0.62
C ASP A 102 6.77 7.56 1.93
N ALA A 103 5.48 7.90 2.12
CA ALA A 103 4.70 7.51 3.29
C ALA A 103 4.54 5.99 3.43
N MET A 104 4.55 5.27 2.31
CA MET A 104 4.49 3.80 2.27
C MET A 104 5.85 3.13 2.35
N GLY A 105 6.95 3.88 2.45
CA GLY A 105 8.31 3.34 2.43
C GLY A 105 8.66 2.64 1.12
N LEU A 106 8.10 3.09 -0.01
CA LEU A 106 8.28 2.48 -1.33
C LEU A 106 9.21 3.33 -2.20
N HIS A 107 9.99 2.65 -3.03
CA HIS A 107 10.63 3.35 -4.15
C HIS A 107 9.58 3.95 -5.08
N ARG A 108 9.92 5.04 -5.77
CA ARG A 108 9.04 5.75 -6.71
C ARG A 108 8.31 4.81 -7.68
N SER A 109 9.02 3.81 -8.24
CA SER A 109 8.42 2.82 -9.15
C SER A 109 7.43 1.88 -8.46
N GLY A 110 7.66 1.56 -7.17
CA GLY A 110 6.74 0.76 -6.35
C GLY A 110 5.46 1.53 -6.04
N GLY A 111 5.60 2.81 -5.65
CA GLY A 111 4.46 3.70 -5.44
C GLY A 111 3.64 3.91 -6.70
N MET A 112 4.31 4.04 -7.87
CA MET A 112 3.61 4.16 -9.15
C MET A 112 2.78 2.92 -9.46
N ARG A 113 3.37 1.71 -9.37
CA ARG A 113 2.63 0.44 -9.60
C ARG A 113 1.45 0.27 -8.64
N LEU A 114 1.62 0.64 -7.36
CA LEU A 114 0.54 0.59 -6.39
C LEU A 114 -0.59 1.54 -6.78
N THR A 115 -0.27 2.77 -7.14
CA THR A 115 -1.27 3.76 -7.57
C THR A 115 -1.96 3.35 -8.87
N ASP A 116 -1.21 2.81 -9.86
CA ASP A 116 -1.77 2.27 -11.11
C ASP A 116 -2.81 1.19 -10.80
N TRP A 117 -2.44 0.25 -9.94
CA TRP A 117 -3.34 -0.82 -9.54
C TRP A 117 -4.61 -0.29 -8.85
N LEU A 118 -4.49 0.67 -7.91
CA LEU A 118 -5.65 1.28 -7.24
C LEU A 118 -6.56 2.03 -8.22
N CYS A 119 -5.98 2.68 -9.24
CA CYS A 119 -6.75 3.33 -10.31
C CYS A 119 -7.46 2.28 -11.19
N GLU A 120 -6.81 1.18 -11.54
CA GLU A 120 -7.40 0.09 -12.32
C GLU A 120 -8.58 -0.57 -11.58
N GLN A 121 -8.53 -0.61 -10.25
CA GLN A 121 -9.67 -1.07 -9.43
C GLN A 121 -10.78 -0.02 -9.31
N GLY A 122 -10.53 1.22 -9.73
CA GLY A 122 -11.46 2.32 -9.57
C GLY A 122 -11.58 2.83 -8.13
N TRP A 123 -10.62 2.52 -7.25
CA TRP A 123 -10.66 2.97 -5.84
C TRP A 123 -10.09 4.36 -5.65
N VAL A 124 -9.17 4.74 -6.52
CA VAL A 124 -8.61 6.10 -6.57
C VAL A 124 -8.60 6.60 -8.00
N GLN A 125 -8.45 7.90 -8.17
CA GLN A 125 -8.27 8.56 -9.46
C GLN A 125 -7.11 9.54 -9.38
N ARG A 126 -6.45 9.77 -10.52
CA ARG A 126 -5.41 10.78 -10.67
C ARG A 126 -6.00 12.07 -11.20
N ALA A 127 -5.43 13.18 -10.75
CA ALA A 127 -5.64 14.50 -11.33
C ALA A 127 -4.30 15.21 -11.56
N ASP A 128 -4.26 16.19 -12.44
CA ASP A 128 -3.09 17.06 -12.61
C ASP A 128 -2.83 17.82 -11.31
N ASP A 129 -1.56 17.92 -10.90
CA ASP A 129 -1.19 18.80 -9.78
C ASP A 129 -1.33 20.26 -10.24
N PRO A 130 -2.15 21.09 -9.58
CA PRO A 130 -2.35 22.48 -9.97
C PRO A 130 -1.06 23.33 -9.83
N LEU A 131 -0.10 22.88 -9.02
CA LEU A 131 1.16 23.58 -8.75
C LEU A 131 2.32 23.05 -9.60
N ASP A 132 2.24 21.81 -10.09
CA ASP A 132 3.29 21.19 -10.91
C ASP A 132 2.69 20.26 -11.96
N ARG A 133 2.63 20.74 -13.20
CA ARG A 133 2.07 19.98 -14.35
C ARG A 133 2.81 18.67 -14.70
N ARG A 134 3.94 18.39 -14.04
CA ARG A 134 4.72 17.16 -14.20
C ARG A 134 4.38 16.13 -13.13
N SER A 135 3.59 16.54 -12.13
CA SER A 135 3.20 15.72 -11.00
C SER A 135 1.71 15.35 -11.09
N TRP A 136 1.39 14.24 -10.43
CA TRP A 136 0.01 13.75 -10.29
C TRP A 136 -0.40 13.79 -8.83
N THR A 137 -1.62 14.21 -8.60
CA THR A 137 -2.31 14.05 -7.32
C THR A 137 -3.24 12.85 -7.37
N VAL A 138 -3.47 12.22 -6.21
CA VAL A 138 -4.31 11.04 -6.06
C VAL A 138 -5.50 11.39 -5.17
N HIS A 139 -6.67 11.00 -5.60
CA HIS A 139 -7.94 11.27 -4.92
C HIS A 139 -8.71 9.97 -4.73
N PRO A 140 -9.44 9.79 -3.60
CA PRO A 140 -10.31 8.64 -3.45
C PRO A 140 -11.52 8.78 -4.37
N THR A 141 -12.04 7.67 -4.87
CA THR A 141 -13.34 7.62 -5.54
C THR A 141 -14.45 7.27 -4.54
N PRO A 142 -15.72 7.51 -4.86
CA PRO A 142 -16.83 7.03 -4.05
C PRO A 142 -16.79 5.51 -3.82
N ALA A 143 -16.34 4.73 -4.83
CA ALA A 143 -16.19 3.28 -4.71
C ALA A 143 -15.04 2.91 -3.74
N GLY A 144 -13.92 3.65 -3.78
CA GLY A 144 -12.82 3.47 -2.84
C GLY A 144 -13.20 3.80 -1.40
N LEU A 145 -13.98 4.86 -1.19
CA LEU A 145 -14.47 5.24 0.14
C LEU A 145 -15.45 4.19 0.69
N ALA A 146 -16.39 3.71 -0.12
CA ALA A 146 -17.33 2.66 0.28
C ALA A 146 -16.59 1.34 0.62
N LEU A 147 -15.57 0.98 -0.17
CA LEU A 147 -14.71 -0.16 0.15
C LEU A 147 -14.02 0.04 1.51
N LEU A 148 -13.39 1.20 1.72
CA LEU A 148 -12.66 1.50 2.95
C LEU A 148 -13.59 1.39 4.16
N GLU A 149 -14.80 1.93 4.09
CA GLU A 149 -15.82 1.80 5.13
C GLU A 149 -16.14 0.33 5.42
N SER A 150 -16.39 -0.48 4.38
CA SER A 150 -16.79 -1.88 4.52
C SER A 150 -15.70 -2.77 5.14
N VAL A 151 -14.41 -2.49 4.90
CA VAL A 151 -13.32 -3.34 5.39
C VAL A 151 -12.67 -2.84 6.68
N THR A 152 -12.85 -1.56 7.06
CA THR A 152 -12.18 -0.98 8.24
C THR A 152 -12.57 -1.71 9.53
N ALA A 153 -13.83 -2.10 9.70
CA ALA A 153 -14.27 -2.86 10.88
C ALA A 153 -13.54 -4.21 10.98
N GLN A 154 -13.43 -4.93 9.87
CA GLN A 154 -12.74 -6.22 9.80
C GLN A 154 -11.24 -6.07 10.10
N VAL A 155 -10.60 -5.01 9.58
CA VAL A 155 -9.18 -4.70 9.86
C VAL A 155 -8.97 -4.35 11.32
N ARG A 156 -9.90 -3.62 11.95
CA ARG A 156 -9.84 -3.34 13.40
C ARG A 156 -9.97 -4.62 14.22
N THR A 157 -10.94 -5.47 13.91
CA THR A 157 -11.11 -6.76 14.59
C THR A 157 -9.86 -7.66 14.44
N HIS A 158 -9.22 -7.63 13.25
CA HIS A 158 -7.94 -8.30 13.01
C HIS A 158 -6.85 -7.78 13.97
N ASP A 159 -6.67 -6.46 14.08
CA ASP A 159 -5.65 -5.82 14.92
C ASP A 159 -5.95 -6.07 16.42
N GLU A 160 -7.21 -5.94 16.82
CA GLU A 160 -7.67 -6.21 18.20
C GLU A 160 -7.39 -7.66 18.64
N ALA A 161 -7.64 -8.62 17.76
CA ALA A 161 -7.35 -10.04 18.04
C ALA A 161 -5.86 -10.30 18.27
N LEU A 162 -4.99 -9.64 17.49
CA LEU A 162 -3.55 -9.74 17.66
C LEU A 162 -3.06 -9.07 18.94
N LEU A 163 -3.59 -7.89 19.27
CA LEU A 163 -3.28 -7.20 20.51
C LEU A 163 -3.76 -7.99 21.73
N ALA A 164 -4.96 -8.57 21.67
CA ALA A 164 -5.48 -9.43 22.72
C ALA A 164 -4.61 -10.68 22.95
N ALA A 165 -4.07 -11.27 21.90
CA ALA A 165 -3.16 -12.41 22.00
C ALA A 165 -1.83 -12.07 22.67
N LEU A 166 -1.42 -10.79 22.66
CA LEU A 166 -0.21 -10.28 23.31
C LEU A 166 -0.49 -9.73 24.72
N GLY A 167 -1.76 -9.56 25.10
CA GLY A 167 -2.14 -9.00 26.39
C GLY A 167 -1.50 -7.63 26.64
N ASP A 168 -0.94 -7.44 27.82
CA ASP A 168 -0.32 -6.16 28.24
C ASP A 168 0.94 -5.79 27.42
N GLU A 169 1.53 -6.75 26.71
CA GLU A 169 2.71 -6.52 25.86
C GLU A 169 2.35 -5.87 24.51
N GLY A 170 1.10 -5.94 24.06
CA GLY A 170 0.67 -5.41 22.75
C GLY A 170 0.99 -3.92 22.55
N PRO A 171 0.58 -3.02 23.46
CA PRO A 171 0.92 -1.60 23.37
C PRO A 171 2.43 -1.33 23.48
N GLN A 172 3.16 -2.14 24.26
CA GLN A 172 4.61 -2.04 24.36
C GLN A 172 5.30 -2.43 23.05
N LEU A 173 4.85 -3.51 22.41
CA LEU A 173 5.39 -3.96 21.12
C LEU A 173 5.24 -2.86 20.04
N ARG A 174 4.08 -2.20 19.95
CA ARG A 174 3.87 -1.09 19.01
C ARG A 174 4.92 0.00 19.21
N ARG A 175 5.13 0.47 20.47
CA ARG A 175 6.16 1.47 20.78
C ARG A 175 7.57 1.01 20.45
N LEU A 176 7.88 -0.28 20.64
CA LEU A 176 9.20 -0.84 20.31
C LEU A 176 9.42 -0.89 18.79
N LEU A 177 8.41 -1.22 18.01
CA LEU A 177 8.48 -1.21 16.55
C LEU A 177 8.68 0.21 16.00
N ASP A 178 7.98 1.21 16.55
CA ASP A 178 8.17 2.62 16.18
C ASP A 178 9.61 3.09 16.49
N ARG A 179 10.13 2.75 17.67
CA ARG A 179 11.50 3.07 18.06
C ARG A 179 12.54 2.36 17.19
N LEU A 180 12.29 1.10 16.83
CA LEU A 180 13.17 0.34 15.93
C LEU A 180 13.22 0.98 14.54
N ALA A 181 12.06 1.38 14.00
CA ALA A 181 11.99 2.06 12.71
C ALA A 181 12.75 3.39 12.73
N ALA A 182 12.57 4.20 13.78
CA ALA A 182 13.29 5.46 13.96
C ALA A 182 14.82 5.24 14.07
N ALA A 183 15.24 4.24 14.84
CA ALA A 183 16.67 3.91 14.99
C ALA A 183 17.28 3.44 13.68
N ALA A 184 16.60 2.56 12.95
CA ALA A 184 17.08 2.07 11.65
C ALA A 184 17.23 3.22 10.63
N ASN A 185 16.28 4.15 10.58
CA ASN A 185 16.35 5.33 9.71
C ASN A 185 17.53 6.25 10.10
N ALA A 186 17.76 6.48 11.37
CA ALA A 186 18.87 7.29 11.86
C ALA A 186 20.23 6.67 11.48
N LEU A 187 20.37 5.36 11.59
CA LEU A 187 21.59 4.62 11.21
C LEU A 187 21.81 4.56 9.69
N ALA A 188 20.73 4.66 8.89
CA ALA A 188 20.82 4.66 7.43
C ALA A 188 21.22 6.03 6.85
N THR A 189 21.14 7.10 7.64
CA THR A 189 21.54 8.45 7.19
C THR A 189 23.08 8.55 7.24
N PRO A 190 23.79 8.80 6.11
CA PRO A 190 25.22 8.99 6.12
C PRO A 190 25.62 10.14 7.06
N MET A 191 26.59 9.92 7.94
CA MET A 191 27.18 11.02 8.70
C MET A 191 27.75 12.06 7.72
N PRO A 192 27.50 13.38 7.94
CA PRO A 192 28.16 14.41 7.16
C PRO A 192 29.67 14.21 7.30
N PRO A 193 30.47 14.44 6.23
CA PRO A 193 31.91 14.33 6.32
C PRO A 193 32.38 15.27 7.43
N SER A 194 33.12 14.71 8.39
CA SER A 194 33.83 15.49 9.41
C SER A 194 34.80 16.43 8.71
N GLY A 195 34.49 17.74 8.70
CA GLY A 195 35.32 18.80 8.16
C GLY A 195 36.64 18.97 8.94
#